data_c11307ed22ade74e3d9097d3bc66a85d
#
_entry.id   c11307ed22ade74e3d9097d3bc66a85d
#
_cell.length_a   1.000
_cell.length_b   1.000
_cell.length_c   1.000
_cell.angle_alpha   90.00
_cell.angle_beta   90.00
_cell.angle_gamma   90.00
#
_symmetry.space_group_name_H-M   'P 1'
#
loop_
_entity.id
_entity.type
_entity.pdbx_description
1 polymer ?
#
loop_
_entity_poly.entity_id
_entity_poly.type
_entity_poly.pdbx_seq_one_letter_code
_entity_poly.pdbx_strand_id
1 'polypeptide(L)'
;YYELRNRAVLVLCPKKLADNWRNYNTNLKTNIFARDRFNYDVLCHTDLSRTSGESFGIPLNRVNWGNYDLVVIDESHNFRNNDVYKDRETRYQKLMNKVIRAGVKTKVLMLSATPVNNRFNDLRNQLALAYEGQSEALSKNLKTQASVEEIFRRAQKAFNEWSSLPPEER
;
A
#
# COMPACT_ATOMS: atom_id res chain seq x y z
N TYR A 1 -16.37 -8.44 1.79
CA TYR A 1 -17.34 -7.36 1.51
C TYR A 1 -17.26 -6.88 0.05
N TYR A 2 -16.08 -6.52 -0.46
CA TYR A 2 -15.89 -6.03 -1.83
C TYR A 2 -16.16 -7.12 -2.86
N GLU A 3 -15.60 -8.30 -2.68
CA GLU A 3 -15.78 -9.45 -3.56
C GLU A 3 -17.25 -9.86 -3.66
N LEU A 4 -17.96 -9.96 -2.54
CA LEU A 4 -19.38 -10.32 -2.51
C LEU A 4 -20.28 -9.28 -3.20
N ARG A 5 -19.77 -8.08 -3.46
CA ARG A 5 -20.48 -7.02 -4.17
C ARG A 5 -19.99 -6.82 -5.61
N ASN A 6 -19.31 -7.80 -6.17
CA ASN A 6 -18.71 -7.74 -7.51
C ASN A 6 -17.80 -6.51 -7.72
N ARG A 7 -17.04 -6.15 -6.69
CA ARG A 7 -16.05 -5.08 -6.77
C ARG A 7 -14.68 -5.66 -7.10
N ALA A 8 -13.95 -4.95 -7.96
CA ALA A 8 -12.62 -5.38 -8.36
C ALA A 8 -11.62 -5.18 -7.21
N VAL A 9 -10.95 -6.26 -6.81
CA VAL A 9 -9.97 -6.28 -5.72
C VAL A 9 -8.60 -6.70 -6.26
N LEU A 10 -7.58 -5.92 -5.92
CA LEU A 10 -6.18 -6.22 -6.21
C LEU A 10 -5.44 -6.49 -4.90
N VAL A 11 -4.72 -7.59 -4.83
CA VAL A 11 -3.73 -7.86 -3.79
C VAL A 11 -2.34 -7.64 -4.37
N LEU A 12 -1.59 -6.72 -3.79
CA LEU A 12 -0.18 -6.47 -4.06
C LEU A 12 0.66 -7.04 -2.93
N CYS A 13 1.52 -8.00 -3.23
CA CYS A 13 2.32 -8.68 -2.23
C CYS A 13 3.76 -8.94 -2.71
N PRO A 14 4.71 -9.25 -1.81
CA PRO A 14 5.99 -9.83 -2.20
C PRO A 14 5.79 -11.18 -2.92
N LYS A 15 6.64 -11.47 -3.91
CA LYS A 15 6.55 -12.71 -4.70
C LYS A 15 6.46 -13.97 -3.83
N LYS A 16 7.21 -14.01 -2.74
CA LYS A 16 7.24 -15.15 -1.80
C LYS A 16 5.90 -15.43 -1.09
N LEU A 17 5.01 -14.43 -1.03
CA LEU A 17 3.69 -14.54 -0.38
C LEU A 17 2.55 -14.73 -1.39
N ALA A 18 2.84 -14.66 -2.67
CA ALA A 18 1.81 -14.72 -3.71
C ALA A 18 1.01 -16.02 -3.70
N ASP A 19 1.67 -17.16 -3.51
CA ASP A 19 0.98 -18.46 -3.49
C ASP A 19 0.04 -18.58 -2.28
N ASN A 20 0.40 -18.01 -1.15
CA ASN A 20 -0.47 -17.94 0.01
C ASN A 20 -1.78 -17.18 -0.30
N TRP A 21 -1.67 -16.01 -0.92
CA TRP A 21 -2.84 -15.23 -1.34
C TRP A 21 -3.66 -15.94 -2.42
N ARG A 22 -3.01 -16.55 -3.41
CA ARG A 22 -3.65 -17.28 -4.50
C ARG A 22 -4.38 -18.54 -4.06
N ASN A 23 -3.99 -19.13 -2.93
CA ASN A 23 -4.68 -20.30 -2.39
C ASN A 23 -6.15 -20.02 -2.10
N TYR A 24 -6.51 -18.79 -1.71
CA TYR A 24 -7.88 -18.45 -1.33
C TYR A 24 -8.79 -18.03 -2.50
N ASN A 25 -8.26 -17.81 -3.69
CA ASN A 25 -9.04 -17.54 -4.90
C ASN A 25 -9.07 -18.72 -5.89
N THR A 26 -8.68 -19.91 -5.44
CA THR A 26 -8.67 -21.14 -6.25
C THR A 26 -9.72 -22.14 -5.76
N ASN A 27 -10.10 -23.07 -6.63
CA ASN A 27 -11.02 -24.17 -6.30
C ASN A 27 -10.30 -25.41 -5.68
N LEU A 28 -9.15 -25.21 -5.08
CA LEU A 28 -8.40 -26.29 -4.44
C LEU A 28 -9.10 -26.74 -3.16
N LYS A 29 -8.97 -28.03 -2.83
CA LYS A 29 -9.52 -28.60 -1.58
C LYS A 29 -8.91 -27.98 -0.32
N THR A 30 -7.72 -27.42 -0.43
CA THR A 30 -7.01 -26.71 0.65
C THR A 30 -7.57 -25.30 0.92
N ASN A 31 -8.37 -24.78 0.00
CA ASN A 31 -9.02 -23.49 0.18
C ASN A 31 -10.28 -23.63 1.02
N ILE A 32 -10.22 -23.16 2.27
CA ILE A 32 -11.37 -23.18 3.19
C ILE A 32 -12.51 -22.27 2.73
N PHE A 33 -12.23 -21.31 1.85
CA PHE A 33 -13.19 -20.36 1.27
C PHE A 33 -13.59 -20.71 -0.18
N ALA A 34 -13.33 -21.94 -0.65
CA ALA A 34 -13.63 -22.34 -2.02
C ALA A 34 -15.11 -22.12 -2.41
N ARG A 35 -16.03 -22.25 -1.45
CA ARG A 35 -17.47 -22.03 -1.65
C ARG A 35 -17.83 -20.57 -1.91
N ASP A 36 -17.04 -19.63 -1.39
CA ASP A 36 -17.27 -18.19 -1.53
C ASP A 36 -16.84 -17.67 -2.91
N ARG A 37 -16.04 -18.45 -3.65
CA ARG A 37 -15.60 -18.17 -5.03
C ARG A 37 -14.97 -16.80 -5.18
N PHE A 38 -14.05 -16.44 -4.27
CA PHE A 38 -13.29 -15.19 -4.38
C PHE A 38 -12.53 -15.13 -5.72
N ASN A 39 -12.52 -13.97 -6.33
CA ASN A 39 -11.95 -13.72 -7.65
C ASN A 39 -11.11 -12.43 -7.68
N TYR A 40 -10.32 -12.20 -6.65
CA TYR A 40 -9.40 -11.07 -6.63
C TYR A 40 -8.12 -11.38 -7.43
N ASP A 41 -7.53 -10.33 -7.99
CA ASP A 41 -6.24 -10.43 -8.66
C ASP A 41 -5.09 -10.40 -7.65
N VAL A 42 -4.05 -11.19 -7.91
CA VAL A 42 -2.82 -11.18 -7.12
C VAL A 42 -1.65 -10.82 -8.02
N LEU A 43 -0.96 -9.73 -7.69
CA LEU A 43 0.23 -9.26 -8.40
C LEU A 43 1.37 -8.97 -7.42
N CYS A 44 2.60 -9.02 -7.89
CA CYS A 44 3.75 -8.69 -7.07
C CYS A 44 4.01 -7.18 -7.05
N HIS A 45 4.63 -6.68 -5.99
CA HIS A 45 5.09 -5.29 -5.91
C HIS A 45 5.97 -4.88 -7.11
N THR A 46 6.75 -5.81 -7.66
CA THR A 46 7.62 -5.58 -8.81
C THR A 46 6.86 -5.43 -10.12
N ASP A 47 5.64 -5.96 -10.20
CA ASP A 47 4.83 -5.91 -11.42
C ASP A 47 4.36 -4.49 -11.75
N LEU A 48 4.25 -3.61 -10.74
CA LEU A 48 4.00 -2.18 -10.94
C LEU A 48 5.02 -1.52 -11.90
N SER A 49 6.24 -2.04 -11.95
CA SER A 49 7.32 -1.51 -12.79
C SER A 49 7.44 -2.20 -14.13
N ARG A 50 6.67 -3.24 -14.39
CA ARG A 50 6.67 -4.00 -15.63
C ARG A 50 5.60 -3.48 -16.58
N THR A 51 5.94 -3.41 -17.87
CA THR A 51 5.02 -2.97 -18.93
C THR A 51 4.59 -4.11 -19.83
N SER A 52 5.22 -5.28 -19.68
CA SER A 52 4.96 -6.46 -20.51
C SER A 52 5.22 -7.75 -19.73
N GLY A 53 4.86 -8.86 -20.34
CA GLY A 53 4.95 -10.19 -19.76
C GLY A 53 3.70 -10.54 -18.96
N GLU A 54 3.81 -11.61 -18.20
CA GLU A 54 2.72 -12.19 -17.42
C GLU A 54 3.12 -12.33 -15.95
N SER A 55 2.16 -12.22 -15.07
CA SER A 55 2.29 -12.53 -13.65
C SER A 55 1.07 -13.32 -13.20
N PHE A 56 1.29 -14.58 -12.80
CA PHE A 56 0.25 -15.51 -12.33
C PHE A 56 -0.95 -15.67 -13.27
N GLY A 57 -0.71 -15.75 -14.58
CA GLY A 57 -1.75 -15.87 -15.60
C GLY A 57 -2.35 -14.52 -16.03
N ILE A 58 -1.92 -13.41 -15.46
CA ILE A 58 -2.41 -12.07 -15.79
C ILE A 58 -1.41 -11.37 -16.72
N PRO A 59 -1.79 -11.07 -17.98
CA PRO A 59 -0.95 -10.31 -18.91
C PRO A 59 -0.81 -8.86 -18.43
N LEU A 60 0.40 -8.42 -18.06
CA LEU A 60 0.63 -7.12 -17.44
C LEU A 60 0.35 -5.93 -18.36
N ASN A 61 0.46 -6.11 -19.68
CA ASN A 61 0.09 -5.10 -20.67
C ASN A 61 -1.41 -4.88 -20.82
N ARG A 62 -2.24 -5.76 -20.24
CA ARG A 62 -3.71 -5.67 -20.26
C ARG A 62 -4.30 -5.28 -18.93
N VAL A 63 -3.48 -5.17 -17.88
CA VAL A 63 -3.96 -4.76 -16.55
C VAL A 63 -4.41 -3.31 -16.60
N ASN A 64 -5.67 -3.07 -16.33
CA ASN A 64 -6.17 -1.73 -16.08
C ASN A 64 -5.99 -1.39 -14.60
N TRP A 65 -4.84 -0.86 -14.26
CA TRP A 65 -4.41 -0.56 -12.90
C TRP A 65 -5.37 0.40 -12.15
N GLY A 66 -6.08 1.27 -12.86
CA GLY A 66 -7.04 2.19 -12.29
C GLY A 66 -8.45 1.61 -12.08
N ASN A 67 -8.69 0.34 -12.41
CA ASN A 67 -10.02 -0.26 -12.36
C ASN A 67 -10.29 -1.07 -11.08
N TYR A 68 -9.51 -0.88 -10.04
CA TYR A 68 -9.71 -1.59 -8.77
C TYR A 68 -10.44 -0.71 -7.75
N ASP A 69 -11.44 -1.27 -7.11
CA ASP A 69 -12.19 -0.62 -6.02
C ASP A 69 -11.48 -0.73 -4.67
N LEU A 70 -10.72 -1.81 -4.49
CA LEU A 70 -9.91 -2.06 -3.31
C LEU A 70 -8.52 -2.57 -3.71
N VAL A 71 -7.51 -2.00 -3.11
CA VAL A 71 -6.13 -2.52 -3.18
C VAL A 71 -5.67 -2.93 -1.80
N VAL A 72 -5.34 -4.20 -1.64
CA VAL A 72 -4.72 -4.75 -0.44
C VAL A 72 -3.22 -4.78 -0.67
N ILE A 73 -2.45 -4.14 0.19
CA ILE A 73 -0.99 -4.05 0.09
C ILE A 73 -0.39 -4.84 1.25
N ASP A 74 0.03 -6.05 0.98
CA ASP A 74 0.73 -6.87 1.96
C ASP A 74 2.21 -6.46 2.02
N GLU A 75 2.78 -6.48 3.22
CA GLU A 75 4.11 -5.94 3.49
C GLU A 75 4.26 -4.49 3.00
N SER A 76 3.29 -3.65 3.35
CA SER A 76 3.19 -2.26 2.88
C SER A 76 4.40 -1.38 3.22
N HIS A 77 5.22 -1.79 4.19
CA HIS A 77 6.48 -1.12 4.51
C HIS A 77 7.47 -1.08 3.32
N ASN A 78 7.29 -1.93 2.31
CA ASN A 78 8.07 -1.85 1.06
C ASN A 78 7.78 -0.59 0.23
N PHE A 79 6.69 0.11 0.54
CA PHE A 79 6.28 1.38 -0.10
C PHE A 79 6.53 2.61 0.79
N ARG A 80 7.30 2.48 1.86
CA ARG A 80 7.61 3.60 2.76
C ARG A 80 8.51 4.66 2.13
N ASN A 81 9.34 4.28 1.16
CA ASN A 81 10.31 5.17 0.55
C ASN A 81 9.74 5.83 -0.70
N ASN A 82 9.61 7.15 -0.65
CA ASN A 82 9.22 8.01 -1.77
C ASN A 82 10.38 8.88 -2.26
N ASP A 83 11.62 8.51 -1.98
CA ASP A 83 12.80 9.27 -2.42
C ASP A 83 12.85 9.27 -3.95
N VAL A 84 12.81 10.46 -4.52
CA VAL A 84 12.93 10.69 -5.96
C VAL A 84 14.41 10.60 -6.32
N TYR A 85 14.84 9.44 -6.80
CA TYR A 85 16.14 9.30 -7.42
C TYR A 85 16.02 9.56 -8.91
N LYS A 86 16.63 10.67 -9.36
CA LYS A 86 16.96 11.04 -10.75
C LYS A 86 16.15 10.29 -11.82
N ASP A 87 15.15 10.93 -12.39
CA ASP A 87 14.45 10.59 -13.64
C ASP A 87 13.72 9.23 -13.72
N ARG A 88 13.58 8.49 -12.60
CA ARG A 88 12.81 7.25 -12.58
C ARG A 88 11.69 7.32 -11.54
N GLU A 89 10.47 7.15 -12.02
CA GLU A 89 9.31 6.98 -11.16
C GLU A 89 9.50 5.79 -10.22
N THR A 90 9.44 6.06 -8.91
CA THR A 90 9.60 5.02 -7.89
C THR A 90 8.40 4.07 -7.87
N ARG A 91 8.58 2.90 -7.26
CA ARG A 91 7.48 1.95 -7.08
C ARG A 91 6.32 2.57 -6.26
N TYR A 92 6.65 3.40 -5.30
CA TYR A 92 5.68 4.19 -4.54
C TYR A 92 4.87 5.12 -5.46
N GLN A 93 5.54 5.90 -6.31
CA GLN A 93 4.89 6.82 -7.24
C GLN A 93 4.02 6.08 -8.26
N LYS A 94 4.47 4.93 -8.75
CA LYS A 94 3.68 4.08 -9.65
C LYS A 94 2.42 3.55 -8.99
N LEU A 95 2.50 3.10 -7.75
CA LEU A 95 1.32 2.69 -6.97
C LEU A 95 0.37 3.87 -6.79
N MET A 96 0.87 5.01 -6.35
CA MET A 96 0.07 6.21 -6.14
C MET A 96 -0.62 6.68 -7.43
N ASN A 97 0.12 6.80 -8.53
CA ASN A 97 -0.38 7.42 -9.75
C ASN A 97 -1.21 6.44 -10.61
N LYS A 98 -0.72 5.21 -10.82
CA LYS A 98 -1.39 4.25 -11.72
C LYS A 98 -2.57 3.54 -11.07
N VAL A 99 -2.52 3.29 -9.78
CA VAL A 99 -3.52 2.47 -9.10
C VAL A 99 -4.47 3.34 -8.29
N ILE A 100 -3.95 4.13 -7.37
CA ILE A 100 -4.77 4.84 -6.39
C ILE A 100 -5.43 6.07 -7.01
N ARG A 101 -4.65 6.99 -7.57
CA ARG A 101 -5.17 8.24 -8.15
C ARG A 101 -5.88 8.04 -9.48
N ALA A 102 -5.48 7.06 -10.27
CA ALA A 102 -6.16 6.73 -11.52
C ALA A 102 -7.51 6.02 -11.28
N GLY A 103 -7.72 5.46 -10.10
CA GLY A 103 -8.96 4.80 -9.72
C GLY A 103 -10.05 5.78 -9.31
N VAL A 104 -11.30 5.28 -9.37
CA VAL A 104 -12.47 6.04 -8.91
C VAL A 104 -12.75 5.66 -7.45
N LYS A 105 -12.28 6.46 -6.50
CA LYS A 105 -12.46 6.22 -5.06
C LYS A 105 -11.87 4.88 -4.58
N THR A 106 -10.76 4.46 -5.16
CA THR A 106 -10.05 3.23 -4.77
C THR A 106 -9.75 3.24 -3.28
N LYS A 107 -10.16 2.20 -2.57
CA LYS A 107 -9.83 2.01 -1.16
C LYS A 107 -8.50 1.30 -1.03
N VAL A 108 -7.78 1.59 0.04
CA VAL A 108 -6.47 0.98 0.31
C VAL A 108 -6.50 0.32 1.68
N LEU A 109 -6.12 -0.95 1.72
CA LEU A 109 -5.87 -1.70 2.94
C LEU A 109 -4.38 -2.07 2.99
N MET A 110 -3.70 -1.61 4.02
CA MET A 110 -2.28 -1.88 4.21
C MET A 110 -2.06 -2.87 5.34
N LEU A 111 -1.24 -3.88 5.06
CA LEU A 111 -0.84 -4.89 6.04
C LEU A 111 0.69 -4.79 6.22
N SER A 112 1.13 -4.65 7.45
CA SER A 112 2.55 -4.63 7.78
C SER A 112 2.77 -4.99 9.25
N ALA A 113 3.75 -5.84 9.51
CA ALA A 113 4.23 -6.11 10.86
C ALA A 113 5.18 -5.01 11.37
N THR A 114 5.79 -4.24 10.46
CA THR A 114 6.81 -3.23 10.78
C THR A 114 6.55 -1.93 10.00
N PRO A 115 5.45 -1.20 10.31
CA PRO A 115 5.05 0.00 9.55
C PRO A 115 6.07 1.14 9.70
N VAL A 116 6.78 1.19 10.80
CA VAL A 116 7.86 2.17 11.08
C VAL A 116 9.17 1.41 11.26
N ASN A 117 10.22 1.83 10.57
CA ASN A 117 11.56 1.30 10.78
C ASN A 117 12.41 2.30 11.58
N ASN A 118 12.89 3.37 10.95
CA ASN A 118 13.78 4.33 11.59
C ASN A 118 13.29 5.78 11.54
N ARG A 119 12.23 6.06 10.78
CA ARG A 119 11.77 7.44 10.56
C ARG A 119 10.25 7.52 10.55
N PHE A 120 9.69 8.52 11.18
CA PHE A 120 8.25 8.82 11.11
C PHE A 120 7.78 9.13 9.68
N ASN A 121 8.68 9.59 8.81
CA ASN A 121 8.39 9.78 7.39
C ASN A 121 8.00 8.46 6.69
N ASP A 122 8.49 7.33 7.13
CA ASP A 122 8.12 6.01 6.60
C ASP A 122 6.62 5.76 6.80
N LEU A 123 6.12 6.06 8.00
CA LEU A 123 4.69 5.95 8.31
C LEU A 123 3.86 6.99 7.55
N ARG A 124 4.32 8.24 7.49
CA ARG A 124 3.65 9.29 6.72
C ARG A 124 3.48 8.89 5.26
N ASN A 125 4.53 8.38 4.62
CA ASN A 125 4.47 7.96 3.22
C ASN A 125 3.49 6.80 3.02
N GLN A 126 3.44 5.83 3.94
CA GLN A 126 2.46 4.76 3.88
C GLN A 126 1.03 5.29 4.05
N LEU A 127 0.79 6.14 5.05
CA LEU A 127 -0.53 6.75 5.25
C LEU A 127 -0.98 7.57 4.04
N ALA A 128 -0.05 8.26 3.35
CA ALA A 128 -0.37 9.03 2.15
C ALA A 128 -0.99 8.17 1.04
N LEU A 129 -0.69 6.88 0.97
CA LEU A 129 -1.36 5.97 0.04
C LEU A 129 -2.86 5.86 0.32
N ALA A 130 -3.26 5.90 1.58
CA ALA A 130 -4.67 5.75 1.98
C ALA A 130 -5.51 7.01 1.73
N TYR A 131 -4.89 8.19 1.73
CA TYR A 131 -5.59 9.47 1.45
C TYR A 131 -5.14 10.14 0.15
N GLU A 132 -4.55 9.38 -0.76
CA GLU A 132 -4.14 9.83 -2.11
C GLU A 132 -3.14 11.01 -2.08
N GLY A 133 -2.42 11.19 -0.98
CA GLY A 133 -1.55 12.33 -0.74
C GLY A 133 -2.29 13.64 -0.39
N GLN A 134 -3.61 13.59 -0.18
CA GLN A 134 -4.43 14.76 0.18
C GLN A 134 -4.48 14.95 1.70
N SER A 135 -3.40 15.47 2.27
CA SER A 135 -3.25 15.63 3.72
C SER A 135 -4.32 16.51 4.38
N GLU A 136 -4.87 17.49 3.65
CA GLU A 136 -5.93 18.36 4.14
C GLU A 136 -7.22 17.58 4.43
N ALA A 137 -7.58 16.62 3.57
CA ALA A 137 -8.75 15.78 3.80
C ALA A 137 -8.58 14.92 5.05
N LEU A 138 -7.38 14.40 5.30
CA LEU A 138 -7.08 13.62 6.50
C LEU A 138 -7.11 14.51 7.75
N SER A 139 -6.50 15.67 7.73
CA SER A 139 -6.51 16.63 8.85
C SER A 139 -7.93 17.05 9.24
N LYS A 140 -8.79 17.30 8.24
CA LYS A 140 -10.19 17.63 8.45
C LYS A 140 -10.97 16.48 9.09
N ASN A 141 -10.76 15.26 8.61
CA ASN A 141 -11.43 14.07 9.15
C ASN A 141 -11.00 13.75 10.59
N LEU A 142 -9.72 13.94 10.91
CA LEU A 142 -9.17 13.74 12.24
C LEU A 142 -9.38 14.94 13.16
N LYS A 143 -9.95 16.05 12.64
CA LYS A 143 -10.16 17.31 13.38
C LYS A 143 -8.88 17.83 14.03
N THR A 144 -7.74 17.68 13.37
CA THR A 144 -6.46 18.18 13.85
C THR A 144 -6.30 19.67 13.53
N GLN A 145 -5.69 20.43 14.44
CA GLN A 145 -5.37 21.85 14.20
C GLN A 145 -4.16 22.05 13.31
N ALA A 146 -3.27 21.07 13.27
CA ALA A 146 -2.06 21.08 12.44
C ALA A 146 -2.20 20.13 11.25
N SER A 147 -1.48 20.41 10.17
CA SER A 147 -1.40 19.48 9.03
C SER A 147 -0.70 18.18 9.43
N VAL A 148 -0.99 17.09 8.70
CA VAL A 148 -0.34 15.79 8.93
C VAL A 148 1.17 15.92 8.79
N GLU A 149 1.66 16.66 7.82
CA GLU A 149 3.08 16.93 7.61
C GLU A 149 3.72 17.61 8.81
N GLU A 150 3.04 18.61 9.38
CA GLU A 150 3.52 19.31 10.56
C GLU A 150 3.55 18.40 11.78
N ILE A 151 2.54 17.57 11.97
CA ILE A 151 2.49 16.59 13.07
C ILE A 151 3.68 15.63 12.98
N PHE A 152 3.92 15.05 11.79
CA PHE A 152 5.05 14.12 11.59
C PHE A 152 6.41 14.81 11.74
N ARG A 153 6.54 16.06 11.29
CA ARG A 153 7.76 16.85 11.47
C ARG A 153 8.06 17.08 12.95
N ARG A 154 7.05 17.47 13.73
CA ARG A 154 7.20 17.68 15.19
C ARG A 154 7.53 16.37 15.90
N ALA A 155 6.86 15.29 15.57
CA ALA A 155 7.11 13.97 16.14
C ALA A 155 8.54 13.50 15.85
N GLN A 156 9.04 13.68 14.63
CA GLN A 156 10.42 13.31 14.29
C GLN A 156 11.44 14.17 15.05
N LYS A 157 11.18 15.48 15.20
CA LYS A 157 12.04 16.37 15.98
C LYS A 157 12.10 15.93 17.44
N ALA A 158 10.94 15.74 18.07
CA ALA A 158 10.86 15.31 19.46
C ALA A 158 11.55 13.95 19.70
N PHE A 159 11.37 13.00 18.77
CA PHE A 159 12.07 11.72 18.82
C PHE A 159 13.58 11.85 18.72
N ASN A 160 14.08 12.69 17.83
CA ASN A 160 15.52 12.93 17.68
C ASN A 160 16.11 13.57 18.94
N GLU A 161 15.41 14.55 19.51
CA GLU A 161 15.81 15.19 20.77
C GLU A 161 15.86 14.15 21.91
N TRP A 162 14.80 13.38 22.10
CA TRP A 162 14.75 12.32 23.10
C TRP A 162 15.82 11.26 22.87
N SER A 163 16.04 10.81 21.64
CA SER A 163 17.01 9.76 21.32
C SER A 163 18.47 10.21 21.48
N SER A 164 18.73 11.52 21.49
CA SER A 164 20.05 12.11 21.72
C SER A 164 20.42 12.23 23.21
N LEU A 165 19.46 12.07 24.10
CA LEU A 165 19.72 12.08 25.54
C LEU A 165 20.55 10.86 25.96
N PRO A 166 21.33 10.97 27.05
CA PRO A 166 21.95 9.82 27.68
C PRO A 166 20.92 8.75 28.10
N PRO A 167 21.27 7.46 28.12
CA PRO A 167 20.32 6.39 28.47
C PRO A 167 19.57 6.58 29.79
N GLU A 168 20.22 7.21 30.76
CA GLU A 168 19.66 7.53 32.07
C GLU A 168 18.63 8.69 32.08
N GLU A 169 18.53 9.46 30.98
CA GLU A 169 17.62 10.60 30.85
C GLU A 169 16.47 10.33 29.86
N ARG A 170 16.38 9.13 29.30
CA ARG A 170 15.38 8.72 28.29
C ARG A 170 14.08 8.20 28.88
#